data_1e58549270beea7b5211073c9bf30508
#
_entry.id   1e58549270beea7b5211073c9bf30508
#
_cell.length_a   1.000
_cell.length_b   1.000
_cell.length_c   1.000
_cell.angle_alpha   90.00
_cell.angle_beta   90.00
_cell.angle_gamma   90.00
#
_symmetry.space_group_name_H-M   'P 1'
#
loop_
_entity.id
_entity.type
_entity.pdbx_description
1 polymer ?
#
loop_
_entity_poly.entity_id
_entity_poly.type
_entity_poly.pdbx_seq_one_letter_code
_entity_poly.pdbx_strand_id
1 'polypeptide(L)'
;MQNVKRQTKPFAPTEAQIQRAIARIAESDCPILVVGERGVGKRSVAAQIHSQSHRSRSIYTEIHSADADAESLLAAFSAKGTVYLSEIGDLSLPLQELIVNTYFHAEQAQSSRLLCGSSRELSEEVKTWRMREDFYYLVSAVTLRISPLRCRKSEILSIADDLLTQYSKQFDRPKPVLREEIVVFLMEHTWPDNLDELQTAIKTFVAIGDQSISLAALKAAAPTVKSNGHRKFSSLKDATRAASHQIERQLISEVLVATGGNRKRAADELRISYKALLYKLKQIGAQDQPAPNRNGVAP
;
A
#
# COMPACT_ATOMS: atom_id res chain seq x y z
N MET A 1 -14.47 37.56 14.62
CA MET A 1 -14.21 36.24 15.23
C MET A 1 -13.48 35.37 14.21
N GLN A 2 -12.15 35.35 14.29
CA GLN A 2 -11.31 34.58 13.38
C GLN A 2 -11.22 33.14 13.90
N ASN A 3 -11.74 32.21 13.12
CA ASN A 3 -11.73 30.78 13.39
C ASN A 3 -10.33 30.23 13.01
N VAL A 4 -9.41 30.21 13.97
CA VAL A 4 -8.10 29.56 13.82
C VAL A 4 -8.31 28.07 13.79
N LYS A 5 -8.40 27.49 12.60
CA LYS A 5 -8.25 26.04 12.42
C LYS A 5 -6.83 25.64 12.84
N ARG A 6 -6.68 25.20 14.09
CA ARG A 6 -5.48 24.49 14.53
C ARG A 6 -5.36 23.23 13.67
N GLN A 7 -4.48 23.26 12.69
CA GLN A 7 -3.98 22.04 12.05
C GLN A 7 -3.14 21.31 13.11
N THR A 8 -3.80 20.39 13.83
CA THR A 8 -3.08 19.40 14.63
C THR A 8 -2.30 18.54 13.66
N LYS A 9 -0.96 18.65 13.65
CA LYS A 9 -0.09 17.68 12.99
C LYS A 9 -0.57 16.28 13.41
N PRO A 10 -0.77 15.36 12.47
CA PRO A 10 -1.16 14.01 12.83
C PRO A 10 -0.09 13.46 13.79
N PHE A 11 -0.50 13.10 15.00
CA PHE A 11 0.36 12.46 16.00
C PHE A 11 0.75 11.10 15.44
N ALA A 12 2.01 10.95 15.01
CA ALA A 12 2.56 9.68 14.58
C ALA A 12 3.17 8.99 15.81
N PRO A 13 2.54 7.93 16.34
CA PRO A 13 3.09 7.21 17.48
C PRO A 13 4.46 6.60 17.11
N THR A 14 5.40 6.69 18.04
CA THR A 14 6.70 6.03 17.90
C THR A 14 6.54 4.51 18.04
N GLU A 15 7.51 3.73 17.51
CA GLU A 15 7.53 2.27 17.66
C GLU A 15 7.36 1.85 19.14
N ALA A 16 8.07 2.49 20.05
CA ALA A 16 7.95 2.21 21.49
C ALA A 16 6.52 2.46 22.03
N GLN A 17 5.80 3.44 21.49
CA GLN A 17 4.40 3.69 21.87
C GLN A 17 3.48 2.63 21.29
N ILE A 18 3.72 2.20 20.05
CA ILE A 18 2.98 1.12 19.40
C ILE A 18 3.19 -0.18 20.18
N GLN A 19 4.43 -0.53 20.54
CA GLN A 19 4.75 -1.74 21.29
C GLN A 19 4.08 -1.75 22.69
N ARG A 20 4.06 -0.61 23.39
CA ARG A 20 3.32 -0.49 24.67
C ARG A 20 1.82 -0.64 24.48
N ALA A 21 1.26 -0.09 23.40
CA ALA A 21 -0.14 -0.25 23.07
C ALA A 21 -0.47 -1.71 22.77
N ILE A 22 0.35 -2.39 21.97
CA ILE A 22 0.20 -3.82 21.64
C ILE A 22 0.19 -4.65 22.92
N ALA A 23 1.15 -4.47 23.82
CA ALA A 23 1.24 -5.22 25.08
C ALA A 23 -0.04 -5.08 25.93
N ARG A 24 -0.59 -3.85 26.06
CA ARG A 24 -1.84 -3.61 26.80
C ARG A 24 -3.07 -4.21 26.11
N ILE A 25 -3.13 -4.06 24.77
CA ILE A 25 -4.25 -4.54 23.97
C ILE A 25 -4.24 -6.09 23.95
N ALA A 26 -3.06 -6.71 23.99
CA ALA A 26 -2.92 -8.17 23.98
C ALA A 26 -3.60 -8.86 25.15
N GLU A 27 -3.68 -8.20 26.30
CA GLU A 27 -4.33 -8.72 27.50
C GLU A 27 -5.87 -8.79 27.41
N SER A 28 -6.46 -8.05 26.46
CA SER A 28 -7.91 -7.95 26.27
C SER A 28 -8.39 -8.85 25.13
N ASP A 29 -9.59 -9.41 25.27
CA ASP A 29 -10.28 -10.17 24.19
C ASP A 29 -11.18 -9.28 23.30
N CYS A 30 -11.21 -7.97 23.53
CA CYS A 30 -11.99 -7.05 22.69
C CYS A 30 -11.58 -7.13 21.22
N PRO A 31 -12.52 -6.94 20.28
CA PRO A 31 -12.19 -6.72 18.86
C PRO A 31 -11.24 -5.54 18.70
N ILE A 32 -10.27 -5.70 17.81
CA ILE A 32 -9.26 -4.67 17.55
C ILE A 32 -9.21 -4.38 16.07
N LEU A 33 -9.30 -3.09 15.74
CA LEU A 33 -9.13 -2.58 14.41
C LEU A 33 -7.74 -1.94 14.25
N VAL A 34 -6.90 -2.50 13.38
CA VAL A 34 -5.61 -1.93 13.00
C VAL A 34 -5.78 -1.14 11.71
N VAL A 35 -5.63 0.18 11.78
CA VAL A 35 -5.82 1.09 10.66
C VAL A 35 -4.48 1.65 10.20
N GLY A 36 -4.27 1.72 8.89
CA GLY A 36 -3.08 2.32 8.29
C GLY A 36 -2.99 2.02 6.81
N GLU A 37 -2.16 2.75 6.09
CA GLU A 37 -1.95 2.57 4.66
C GLU A 37 -1.57 1.12 4.31
N ARG A 38 -1.63 0.77 3.02
CA ARG A 38 -1.11 -0.52 2.56
C ARG A 38 0.38 -0.63 2.89
N GLY A 39 0.83 -1.83 3.19
CA GLY A 39 2.24 -2.09 3.46
C GLY A 39 2.79 -1.57 4.79
N VAL A 40 1.98 -0.93 5.68
CA VAL A 40 2.51 -0.40 6.97
C VAL A 40 2.83 -1.47 8.01
N GLY A 41 2.45 -2.74 7.76
CA GLY A 41 2.69 -3.86 8.68
C GLY A 41 1.49 -4.24 9.55
N LYS A 42 0.25 -3.94 9.15
CA LYS A 42 -0.98 -4.30 9.91
C LYS A 42 -1.03 -5.78 10.28
N ARG A 43 -0.67 -6.66 9.34
CA ARG A 43 -0.58 -8.12 9.54
C ARG A 43 0.41 -8.49 10.63
N SER A 44 1.60 -7.92 10.60
CA SER A 44 2.66 -8.17 11.61
C SER A 44 2.21 -7.72 13.00
N VAL A 45 1.54 -6.57 13.08
CA VAL A 45 0.95 -6.06 14.33
C VAL A 45 -0.13 -7.01 14.86
N ALA A 46 -1.02 -7.52 14.01
CA ALA A 46 -2.04 -8.48 14.42
C ALA A 46 -1.42 -9.79 14.93
N ALA A 47 -0.43 -10.33 14.24
CA ALA A 47 0.32 -11.50 14.68
C ALA A 47 1.04 -11.26 16.01
N GLN A 48 1.60 -10.08 16.22
CA GLN A 48 2.26 -9.69 17.48
C GLN A 48 1.26 -9.57 18.62
N ILE A 49 0.08 -8.98 18.40
CA ILE A 49 -1.01 -8.93 19.40
C ILE A 49 -1.41 -10.35 19.80
N HIS A 50 -1.54 -11.27 18.85
CA HIS A 50 -1.84 -12.68 19.16
C HIS A 50 -0.73 -13.33 19.97
N SER A 51 0.54 -13.20 19.54
CA SER A 51 1.69 -13.86 20.20
C SER A 51 1.93 -13.37 21.64
N GLN A 52 1.53 -12.14 21.96
CA GLN A 52 1.64 -11.57 23.30
C GLN A 52 0.38 -11.77 24.16
N SER A 53 -0.69 -12.37 23.59
CA SER A 53 -1.95 -12.58 24.31
C SER A 53 -1.95 -13.92 25.06
N HIS A 54 -2.93 -14.07 25.96
CA HIS A 54 -3.19 -15.37 26.63
C HIS A 54 -3.59 -16.47 25.62
N ARG A 55 -3.97 -16.10 24.37
CA ARG A 55 -4.29 -17.02 23.28
C ARG A 55 -3.09 -17.37 22.40
N SER A 56 -1.86 -16.99 22.79
CA SER A 56 -0.64 -17.19 21.99
C SER A 56 -0.36 -18.66 21.59
N ARG A 57 -0.94 -19.62 22.34
CA ARG A 57 -0.85 -21.06 22.03
C ARG A 57 -2.05 -21.59 21.24
N SER A 58 -3.07 -20.75 21.02
CA SER A 58 -4.27 -21.12 20.23
C SER A 58 -4.01 -20.88 18.74
N ILE A 59 -4.96 -21.33 17.90
CA ILE A 59 -4.88 -21.18 16.46
C ILE A 59 -4.97 -19.67 16.08
N TYR A 60 -4.07 -19.22 15.21
CA TYR A 60 -4.15 -17.93 14.54
C TYR A 60 -4.56 -18.16 13.09
N THR A 61 -5.76 -17.70 12.74
CA THR A 61 -6.30 -17.81 11.39
C THR A 61 -6.32 -16.44 10.74
N GLU A 62 -5.72 -16.32 9.55
CA GLU A 62 -5.75 -15.12 8.74
C GLU A 62 -6.64 -15.35 7.52
N ILE A 63 -7.57 -14.41 7.28
CA ILE A 63 -8.47 -14.42 6.13
C ILE A 63 -8.41 -13.06 5.46
N HIS A 64 -8.20 -13.05 4.15
CA HIS A 64 -8.33 -11.83 3.37
C HIS A 64 -9.83 -11.60 3.04
N SER A 65 -10.34 -10.45 3.40
CA SER A 65 -11.79 -10.17 3.33
C SER A 65 -12.38 -10.27 1.91
N ALA A 66 -11.57 -10.00 0.87
CA ALA A 66 -12.01 -10.17 -0.52
C ALA A 66 -12.19 -11.65 -0.93
N ASP A 67 -11.49 -12.57 -0.26
CA ASP A 67 -11.52 -14.01 -0.55
C ASP A 67 -12.36 -14.79 0.49
N ALA A 68 -12.98 -14.08 1.44
CA ALA A 68 -13.74 -14.68 2.52
C ALA A 68 -15.07 -15.26 2.04
N ASP A 69 -15.43 -16.43 2.56
CA ASP A 69 -16.75 -17.04 2.44
C ASP A 69 -17.32 -17.40 3.82
N ALA A 70 -18.61 -17.78 3.84
CA ALA A 70 -19.31 -18.10 5.09
C ALA A 70 -18.72 -19.31 5.80
N GLU A 71 -18.29 -20.34 5.07
CA GLU A 71 -17.76 -21.57 5.60
C GLU A 71 -16.42 -21.34 6.30
N SER A 72 -15.48 -20.66 5.64
CA SER A 72 -14.17 -20.31 6.19
C SER A 72 -14.27 -19.43 7.43
N LEU A 73 -15.21 -18.45 7.44
CA LEU A 73 -15.45 -17.62 8.60
C LEU A 73 -16.00 -18.41 9.78
N LEU A 74 -17.02 -19.22 9.57
CA LEU A 74 -17.62 -20.05 10.64
C LEU A 74 -16.61 -21.03 11.20
N ALA A 75 -15.80 -21.69 10.35
CA ALA A 75 -14.73 -22.57 10.77
C ALA A 75 -13.68 -21.84 11.64
N ALA A 76 -13.25 -20.63 11.21
CA ALA A 76 -12.29 -19.82 11.93
C ALA A 76 -12.83 -19.35 13.30
N PHE A 77 -14.09 -18.94 13.38
CA PHE A 77 -14.71 -18.54 14.65
C PHE A 77 -14.94 -19.74 15.59
N SER A 78 -15.21 -20.93 15.07
CA SER A 78 -15.38 -22.15 15.86
C SER A 78 -14.07 -22.70 16.46
N ALA A 79 -12.92 -22.31 15.92
CA ALA A 79 -11.61 -22.79 16.35
C ALA A 79 -11.16 -22.25 17.73
N LYS A 80 -11.90 -21.30 18.33
CA LYS A 80 -11.63 -20.70 19.65
C LYS A 80 -10.23 -20.05 19.76
N GLY A 81 -9.70 -19.57 18.64
CA GLY A 81 -8.39 -18.96 18.55
C GLY A 81 -8.42 -17.44 18.38
N THR A 82 -7.61 -16.93 17.47
CA THR A 82 -7.63 -15.53 17.01
C THR A 82 -7.87 -15.53 15.51
N VAL A 83 -8.84 -14.75 15.06
CA VAL A 83 -9.14 -14.54 13.64
C VAL A 83 -8.69 -13.15 13.27
N TYR A 84 -7.84 -13.03 12.26
CA TYR A 84 -7.45 -11.76 11.67
C TYR A 84 -8.06 -11.61 10.29
N LEU A 85 -8.92 -10.61 10.14
CA LEU A 85 -9.53 -10.23 8.85
C LEU A 85 -8.75 -9.05 8.27
N SER A 86 -8.03 -9.28 7.17
CA SER A 86 -7.32 -8.21 6.48
C SER A 86 -8.22 -7.48 5.50
N GLU A 87 -8.09 -6.15 5.43
CA GLU A 87 -8.84 -5.24 4.54
C GLU A 87 -10.36 -5.42 4.65
N ILE A 88 -10.90 -5.26 5.87
CA ILE A 88 -12.34 -5.48 6.17
C ILE A 88 -13.30 -4.58 5.37
N GLY A 89 -12.82 -3.50 4.74
CA GLY A 89 -13.61 -2.70 3.82
C GLY A 89 -13.99 -3.44 2.53
N ASP A 90 -13.40 -4.60 2.26
CA ASP A 90 -13.71 -5.45 1.10
C ASP A 90 -14.71 -6.57 1.44
N LEU A 91 -15.11 -6.70 2.74
CA LEU A 91 -16.03 -7.74 3.19
C LEU A 91 -17.47 -7.43 2.74
N SER A 92 -18.14 -8.42 2.15
CA SER A 92 -19.52 -8.26 1.69
C SER A 92 -20.51 -8.09 2.86
N LEU A 93 -21.62 -7.36 2.62
CA LEU A 93 -22.63 -7.09 3.66
C LEU A 93 -23.21 -8.36 4.31
N PRO A 94 -23.50 -9.46 3.58
CA PRO A 94 -23.94 -10.72 4.21
C PRO A 94 -22.91 -11.32 5.15
N LEU A 95 -21.63 -11.23 4.82
CA LEU A 95 -20.56 -11.75 5.69
C LEU A 95 -20.33 -10.85 6.92
N GLN A 96 -20.52 -9.55 6.79
CA GLN A 96 -20.52 -8.64 7.94
C GLN A 96 -21.64 -9.01 8.92
N GLU A 97 -22.85 -9.28 8.42
CA GLU A 97 -23.99 -9.74 9.21
C GLU A 97 -23.70 -11.08 9.91
N LEU A 98 -23.13 -12.03 9.18
CA LEU A 98 -22.74 -13.33 9.73
C LEU A 98 -21.78 -13.16 10.92
N ILE A 99 -20.78 -12.29 10.80
CA ILE A 99 -19.79 -12.04 11.87
C ILE A 99 -20.48 -11.41 13.08
N VAL A 100 -21.33 -10.39 12.87
CA VAL A 100 -22.07 -9.73 13.95
C VAL A 100 -22.91 -10.75 14.70
N ASN A 101 -23.69 -11.56 14.00
CA ASN A 101 -24.54 -12.59 14.58
C ASN A 101 -23.70 -13.64 15.33
N THR A 102 -22.63 -14.13 14.73
CA THR A 102 -21.75 -15.14 15.36
C THR A 102 -21.10 -14.58 16.63
N TYR A 103 -20.66 -13.31 16.60
CA TYR A 103 -19.98 -12.69 17.73
C TYR A 103 -20.91 -12.40 18.91
N PHE A 104 -22.15 -11.93 18.65
CA PHE A 104 -23.11 -11.59 19.72
C PHE A 104 -23.82 -12.83 20.29
N HIS A 105 -23.97 -13.91 19.51
CA HIS A 105 -24.59 -15.14 19.98
C HIS A 105 -23.60 -16.13 20.63
N ALA A 106 -22.29 -15.93 20.46
CA ALA A 106 -21.30 -16.75 21.15
C ALA A 106 -21.17 -16.30 22.62
N GLU A 107 -21.20 -17.27 23.54
CA GLU A 107 -20.80 -17.02 24.92
C GLU A 107 -19.35 -16.47 24.89
N GLN A 108 -19.10 -15.33 25.55
CA GLN A 108 -17.81 -14.59 25.48
C GLN A 108 -16.59 -15.48 25.75
N ALA A 109 -16.72 -16.48 26.62
CA ALA A 109 -15.64 -17.41 26.95
C ALA A 109 -15.33 -18.45 25.85
N GLN A 110 -16.19 -18.56 24.82
CA GLN A 110 -16.07 -19.59 23.77
C GLN A 110 -15.86 -19.03 22.37
N SER A 111 -15.85 -17.70 22.19
CA SER A 111 -15.65 -17.09 20.87
C SER A 111 -14.18 -16.91 20.53
N SER A 112 -13.85 -16.99 19.22
CA SER A 112 -12.54 -16.56 18.73
C SER A 112 -12.37 -15.07 18.91
N ARG A 113 -11.14 -14.61 19.22
CA ARG A 113 -10.79 -13.20 19.27
C ARG A 113 -10.76 -12.64 17.86
N LEU A 114 -11.37 -11.47 17.63
CA LEU A 114 -11.42 -10.81 16.34
C LEU A 114 -10.40 -9.68 16.26
N LEU A 115 -9.49 -9.76 15.29
CA LEU A 115 -8.58 -8.69 14.88
C LEU A 115 -8.90 -8.30 13.46
N CYS A 116 -8.91 -7.02 13.16
CA CYS A 116 -9.27 -6.49 11.84
C CYS A 116 -8.19 -5.54 11.32
N GLY A 117 -7.95 -5.54 10.01
CA GLY A 117 -7.09 -4.59 9.34
C GLY A 117 -7.85 -3.79 8.30
N SER A 118 -7.59 -2.48 8.20
CA SER A 118 -8.14 -1.64 7.14
C SER A 118 -7.13 -0.60 6.65
N SER A 119 -7.05 -0.43 5.34
CA SER A 119 -6.36 0.68 4.70
C SER A 119 -7.29 1.85 4.36
N ARG A 120 -8.61 1.65 4.51
CA ARG A 120 -9.64 2.66 4.23
C ARG A 120 -10.18 3.27 5.52
N GLU A 121 -10.73 4.47 5.41
CA GLU A 121 -11.50 5.09 6.50
C GLU A 121 -12.91 4.46 6.54
N LEU A 122 -13.14 3.58 7.52
CA LEU A 122 -14.37 2.79 7.58
C LEU A 122 -15.63 3.64 7.84
N SER A 123 -15.49 4.80 8.46
CA SER A 123 -16.61 5.73 8.65
C SER A 123 -17.19 6.23 7.32
N GLU A 124 -16.38 6.33 6.25
CA GLU A 124 -16.85 6.67 4.92
C GLU A 124 -17.55 5.47 4.24
N GLU A 125 -17.07 4.24 4.51
CA GLU A 125 -17.74 3.02 4.00
C GLU A 125 -19.14 2.85 4.60
N VAL A 126 -19.35 3.24 5.88
CA VAL A 126 -20.68 3.27 6.52
C VAL A 126 -21.58 4.30 5.83
N LYS A 127 -21.11 5.53 5.61
CA LYS A 127 -21.89 6.58 4.93
C LYS A 127 -22.32 6.21 3.50
N THR A 128 -21.51 5.39 2.85
CA THR A 128 -21.78 4.92 1.47
C THR A 128 -22.52 3.57 1.42
N TRP A 129 -23.04 3.10 2.55
CA TRP A 129 -23.79 1.84 2.69
C TRP A 129 -23.02 0.59 2.24
N ARG A 130 -21.68 0.66 2.21
CA ARG A 130 -20.80 -0.49 1.94
C ARG A 130 -20.41 -1.24 3.19
N MET A 131 -20.62 -0.64 4.36
CA MET A 131 -20.40 -1.24 5.66
C MET A 131 -21.62 -1.04 6.55
N ARG A 132 -22.02 -2.08 7.27
CA ARG A 132 -23.09 -2.05 8.26
C ARG A 132 -22.61 -1.27 9.49
N GLU A 133 -23.51 -0.51 10.07
CA GLU A 133 -23.21 0.31 11.25
C GLU A 133 -22.90 -0.55 12.48
N ASP A 134 -23.67 -1.63 12.69
CA ASP A 134 -23.45 -2.58 13.79
C ASP A 134 -22.10 -3.29 13.68
N PHE A 135 -21.70 -3.69 12.49
CA PHE A 135 -20.37 -4.27 12.24
C PHE A 135 -19.26 -3.25 12.48
N TYR A 136 -19.42 -2.01 12.04
CA TYR A 136 -18.46 -0.95 12.29
C TYR A 136 -18.24 -0.72 13.79
N TYR A 137 -19.30 -0.62 14.59
CA TYR A 137 -19.18 -0.46 16.05
C TYR A 137 -18.55 -1.68 16.72
N LEU A 138 -18.84 -2.88 16.26
CA LEU A 138 -18.21 -4.10 16.76
C LEU A 138 -16.69 -4.06 16.56
N VAL A 139 -16.22 -3.80 15.33
CA VAL A 139 -14.78 -3.91 14.99
C VAL A 139 -13.98 -2.70 15.45
N SER A 140 -14.60 -1.53 15.61
CA SER A 140 -13.93 -0.27 16.00
C SER A 140 -13.86 -0.02 17.51
N ALA A 141 -14.25 -1.01 18.34
CA ALA A 141 -14.24 -0.89 19.80
C ALA A 141 -12.87 -0.44 20.34
N VAL A 142 -11.78 -1.01 19.81
CA VAL A 142 -10.41 -0.56 20.03
C VAL A 142 -9.73 -0.35 18.69
N THR A 143 -9.26 0.87 18.43
CA THR A 143 -8.59 1.20 17.16
C THR A 143 -7.13 1.54 17.38
N LEU A 144 -6.23 0.82 16.72
CA LEU A 144 -4.79 1.07 16.68
C LEU A 144 -4.40 1.64 15.31
N ARG A 145 -3.92 2.88 15.27
CA ARG A 145 -3.46 3.53 14.03
C ARG A 145 -1.96 3.35 13.85
N ILE A 146 -1.56 2.83 12.69
CA ILE A 146 -0.16 2.67 12.30
C ILE A 146 0.20 3.78 11.31
N SER A 147 1.24 4.54 11.65
CA SER A 147 1.74 5.62 10.80
C SER A 147 2.46 5.07 9.56
N PRO A 148 2.34 5.73 8.41
CA PRO A 148 3.12 5.37 7.23
C PRO A 148 4.63 5.55 7.46
N LEU A 149 5.44 4.80 6.73
CA LEU A 149 6.90 4.74 6.92
C LEU A 149 7.58 6.11 6.80
N ARG A 150 7.09 6.97 5.90
CA ARG A 150 7.56 8.36 5.75
C ARG A 150 7.40 9.25 6.99
N CYS A 151 6.49 8.89 7.90
CA CYS A 151 6.27 9.62 9.17
C CYS A 151 7.14 9.08 10.33
N ARG A 152 7.82 7.93 10.13
CA ARG A 152 8.69 7.29 11.12
C ARG A 152 10.07 6.98 10.53
N LYS A 153 10.66 7.99 9.90
CA LYS A 153 11.95 7.88 9.18
C LYS A 153 13.10 7.35 10.05
N SER A 154 13.08 7.68 11.34
CA SER A 154 14.09 7.20 12.30
C SER A 154 14.17 5.67 12.41
N GLU A 155 13.11 4.96 12.02
CA GLU A 155 13.03 3.50 12.11
C GLU A 155 13.51 2.81 10.82
N ILE A 156 13.58 3.54 9.69
CA ILE A 156 13.87 2.96 8.37
C ILE A 156 15.20 2.19 8.36
N LEU A 157 16.24 2.77 8.94
CA LEU A 157 17.57 2.12 8.93
C LEU A 157 17.62 0.89 9.81
N SER A 158 16.95 0.89 10.96
CA SER A 158 16.84 -0.29 11.82
C SER A 158 16.06 -1.41 11.12
N ILE A 159 14.91 -1.08 10.51
CA ILE A 159 14.11 -2.05 9.76
C ILE A 159 14.91 -2.59 8.55
N ALA A 160 15.61 -1.72 7.83
CA ALA A 160 16.46 -2.13 6.71
C ALA A 160 17.58 -3.07 7.15
N ASP A 161 18.20 -2.84 8.31
CA ASP A 161 19.26 -3.69 8.88
C ASP A 161 18.74 -5.08 9.26
N ASP A 162 17.55 -5.16 9.87
CA ASP A 162 16.87 -6.42 10.17
C ASP A 162 16.54 -7.20 8.90
N LEU A 163 15.99 -6.51 7.88
CA LEU A 163 15.69 -7.11 6.58
C LEU A 163 16.95 -7.58 5.86
N LEU A 164 18.04 -6.82 5.89
CA LEU A 164 19.33 -7.23 5.35
C LEU A 164 19.82 -8.52 6.02
N THR A 165 19.71 -8.59 7.34
CA THR A 165 20.11 -9.79 8.10
C THR A 165 19.23 -11.00 7.72
N GLN A 166 17.92 -10.80 7.60
CA GLN A 166 16.98 -11.83 7.23
C GLN A 166 17.23 -12.36 5.81
N TYR A 167 17.33 -11.46 4.81
CA TYR A 167 17.51 -11.88 3.42
C TYR A 167 18.92 -12.40 3.13
N SER A 168 19.95 -11.92 3.83
CA SER A 168 21.30 -12.47 3.72
C SER A 168 21.33 -13.92 4.15
N LYS A 169 20.67 -14.28 5.26
CA LYS A 169 20.49 -15.67 5.70
C LYS A 169 19.67 -16.48 4.71
N GLN A 170 18.56 -15.91 4.20
CA GLN A 170 17.66 -16.61 3.27
C GLN A 170 18.34 -16.95 1.94
N PHE A 171 19.22 -16.08 1.43
CA PHE A 171 19.92 -16.27 0.15
C PHE A 171 21.33 -16.85 0.30
N ASP A 172 21.73 -17.20 1.53
CA ASP A 172 23.08 -17.68 1.86
C ASP A 172 24.18 -16.74 1.33
N ARG A 173 24.03 -15.45 1.62
CA ARG A 173 24.93 -14.38 1.20
C ARG A 173 25.45 -13.58 2.38
N PRO A 174 26.68 -13.05 2.33
CA PRO A 174 27.17 -12.17 3.36
C PRO A 174 26.29 -10.91 3.46
N LYS A 175 26.03 -10.45 4.69
CA LYS A 175 25.30 -9.20 4.92
C LYS A 175 26.07 -8.02 4.32
N PRO A 176 25.51 -7.31 3.33
CA PRO A 176 26.19 -6.18 2.73
C PRO A 176 26.20 -4.98 3.68
N VAL A 177 27.32 -4.25 3.69
CA VAL A 177 27.41 -2.94 4.36
C VAL A 177 26.81 -1.89 3.43
N LEU A 178 25.83 -1.13 3.91
CA LEU A 178 25.19 -0.09 3.12
C LEU A 178 26.16 1.07 2.86
N ARG A 179 26.33 1.44 1.59
CA ARG A 179 27.07 2.66 1.22
C ARG A 179 26.25 3.90 1.60
N GLU A 180 26.91 5.02 1.83
CA GLU A 180 26.26 6.28 2.21
C GLU A 180 25.17 6.71 1.23
N GLU A 181 25.39 6.55 -0.07
CA GLU A 181 24.39 6.87 -1.12
C GLU A 181 23.08 6.09 -0.96
N ILE A 182 23.17 4.84 -0.49
CA ILE A 182 21.99 3.99 -0.26
C ILE A 182 21.29 4.42 1.02
N VAL A 183 22.04 4.73 2.07
CA VAL A 183 21.50 5.26 3.33
C VAL A 183 20.71 6.55 3.07
N VAL A 184 21.29 7.48 2.30
CA VAL A 184 20.62 8.72 1.90
C VAL A 184 19.35 8.41 1.11
N PHE A 185 19.41 7.52 0.12
CA PHE A 185 18.23 7.10 -0.65
C PHE A 185 17.13 6.53 0.25
N LEU A 186 17.48 5.62 1.16
CA LEU A 186 16.50 5.00 2.08
C LEU A 186 15.80 6.04 2.96
N MET A 187 16.52 7.08 3.40
CA MET A 187 16.00 8.14 4.26
C MET A 187 15.19 9.20 3.51
N GLU A 188 15.49 9.46 2.25
CA GLU A 188 14.82 10.48 1.44
C GLU A 188 13.59 9.95 0.70
N HIS A 189 13.57 8.66 0.37
CA HIS A 189 12.46 8.05 -0.36
C HIS A 189 11.17 8.11 0.44
N THR A 190 10.05 8.31 -0.26
CA THR A 190 8.72 8.52 0.36
C THR A 190 8.00 7.25 0.76
N TRP A 191 8.44 6.10 0.23
CA TRP A 191 7.89 4.77 0.49
C TRP A 191 6.37 4.71 0.34
N PRO A 192 5.82 4.93 -0.87
CA PRO A 192 4.37 4.92 -1.10
C PRO A 192 3.70 3.60 -0.70
N ASP A 193 4.37 2.46 -0.91
CA ASP A 193 3.89 1.15 -0.47
C ASP A 193 4.54 0.69 0.86
N ASN A 194 5.09 1.65 1.62
CA ASN A 194 5.58 1.46 2.98
C ASN A 194 6.61 0.32 3.13
N LEU A 195 6.37 -0.63 4.08
CA LEU A 195 7.30 -1.74 4.36
C LEU A 195 7.36 -2.76 3.22
N ASP A 196 6.29 -2.94 2.45
CA ASP A 196 6.26 -3.89 1.34
C ASP A 196 7.24 -3.46 0.24
N GLU A 197 7.30 -2.15 -0.04
CA GLU A 197 8.25 -1.56 -0.97
C GLU A 197 9.68 -1.63 -0.40
N LEU A 198 9.89 -1.27 0.87
CA LEU A 198 11.18 -1.37 1.53
C LEU A 198 11.71 -2.81 1.53
N GLN A 199 10.87 -3.79 1.86
CA GLN A 199 11.22 -5.21 1.83
C GLN A 199 11.65 -5.64 0.42
N THR A 200 10.89 -5.25 -0.60
CA THR A 200 11.22 -5.56 -2.01
C THR A 200 12.54 -4.93 -2.41
N ALA A 201 12.78 -3.68 -2.02
CA ALA A 201 14.02 -2.97 -2.28
C ALA A 201 15.23 -3.69 -1.64
N ILE A 202 15.15 -4.00 -0.35
CA ILE A 202 16.23 -4.69 0.37
C ILE A 202 16.44 -6.11 -0.13
N LYS A 203 15.37 -6.84 -0.43
CA LYS A 203 15.44 -8.18 -1.02
C LYS A 203 16.19 -8.16 -2.35
N THR A 204 15.85 -7.21 -3.22
CA THR A 204 16.52 -7.01 -4.51
C THR A 204 17.99 -6.65 -4.33
N PHE A 205 18.28 -5.79 -3.35
CA PHE A 205 19.62 -5.39 -3.00
C PHE A 205 20.53 -6.57 -2.59
N VAL A 206 20.04 -7.45 -1.73
CA VAL A 206 20.77 -8.67 -1.33
C VAL A 206 20.86 -9.67 -2.47
N ALA A 207 19.79 -9.82 -3.27
CA ALA A 207 19.75 -10.78 -4.39
C ALA A 207 20.72 -10.43 -5.52
N ILE A 208 20.83 -9.16 -5.91
CA ILE A 208 21.75 -8.70 -6.96
C ILE A 208 23.19 -8.72 -6.46
N GLY A 209 23.45 -8.31 -5.22
CA GLY A 209 24.79 -8.24 -4.61
C GLY A 209 25.66 -7.08 -5.08
N ASP A 210 25.29 -6.37 -6.16
CA ASP A 210 25.94 -5.14 -6.62
C ASP A 210 25.14 -3.91 -6.18
N GLN A 211 25.79 -3.07 -5.38
CA GLN A 211 25.14 -1.90 -4.77
C GLN A 211 24.78 -0.81 -5.80
N SER A 212 25.60 -0.64 -6.83
CA SER A 212 25.39 0.39 -7.84
C SER A 212 24.22 0.02 -8.76
N ILE A 213 24.19 -1.25 -9.19
CA ILE A 213 23.10 -1.79 -10.03
C ILE A 213 21.77 -1.77 -9.26
N SER A 214 21.81 -2.19 -7.99
CA SER A 214 20.63 -2.22 -7.13
C SER A 214 20.07 -0.81 -6.90
N LEU A 215 20.93 0.18 -6.63
CA LEU A 215 20.52 1.57 -6.45
C LEU A 215 19.91 2.16 -7.74
N ALA A 216 20.50 1.85 -8.90
CA ALA A 216 19.97 2.29 -10.19
C ALA A 216 18.58 1.66 -10.45
N ALA A 217 18.41 0.36 -10.17
CA ALA A 217 17.14 -0.34 -10.29
C ALA A 217 16.07 0.24 -9.34
N LEU A 218 16.43 0.54 -8.08
CA LEU A 218 15.53 1.15 -7.11
C LEU A 218 15.10 2.56 -7.51
N LYS A 219 16.04 3.39 -8.00
CA LYS A 219 15.73 4.73 -8.50
C LYS A 219 14.85 4.70 -9.75
N ALA A 220 15.02 3.70 -10.61
CA ALA A 220 14.19 3.52 -11.81
C ALA A 220 12.78 2.98 -11.47
N ALA A 221 12.67 2.14 -10.44
CA ALA A 221 11.41 1.59 -9.96
C ALA A 221 10.64 2.57 -9.07
N ALA A 222 11.35 3.55 -8.45
CA ALA A 222 10.70 4.58 -7.65
C ALA A 222 9.71 5.34 -8.54
N PRO A 223 8.40 5.38 -8.19
CA PRO A 223 7.45 6.17 -8.94
C PRO A 223 7.95 7.61 -8.91
N THR A 224 8.33 8.13 -10.08
CA THR A 224 8.58 9.57 -10.21
C THR A 224 7.28 10.24 -9.78
N VAL A 225 7.30 10.88 -8.60
CA VAL A 225 6.18 11.69 -8.12
C VAL A 225 6.09 12.89 -9.05
N LYS A 226 5.58 12.68 -10.24
CA LYS A 226 4.87 13.70 -10.96
C LYS A 226 3.54 13.82 -10.22
N SER A 227 3.39 14.89 -9.47
CA SER A 227 2.12 15.35 -8.92
C SER A 227 1.10 15.47 -10.07
N ASN A 228 0.51 14.36 -10.43
CA ASN A 228 -0.64 14.34 -11.30
C ASN A 228 -1.83 14.10 -10.40
N GLY A 229 -2.56 15.21 -10.18
CA GLY A 229 -3.89 15.17 -9.61
C GLY A 229 -4.69 14.01 -10.19
N HIS A 230 -5.54 13.45 -9.37
CA HIS A 230 -6.45 12.34 -9.68
C HIS A 230 -7.01 12.47 -11.10
N ARG A 231 -6.42 11.76 -12.07
CA ARG A 231 -7.09 11.53 -13.34
C ARG A 231 -8.22 10.56 -13.03
N LYS A 232 -9.42 11.12 -12.86
CA LYS A 232 -10.66 10.33 -12.88
C LYS A 232 -10.79 9.73 -14.27
N PHE A 233 -10.41 8.47 -14.42
CA PHE A 233 -10.76 7.73 -15.62
C PHE A 233 -12.25 7.43 -15.56
N SER A 234 -12.99 7.87 -16.57
CA SER A 234 -14.44 7.68 -16.65
C SER A 234 -14.82 6.22 -16.97
N SER A 235 -13.87 5.44 -17.48
CA SER A 235 -14.07 4.00 -17.75
C SER A 235 -12.73 3.24 -17.80
N LEU A 236 -12.80 1.90 -17.63
CA LEU A 236 -11.66 0.99 -17.83
C LEU A 236 -11.04 1.13 -19.23
N LYS A 237 -11.88 1.38 -20.24
CA LYS A 237 -11.46 1.59 -21.63
C LYS A 237 -10.59 2.85 -21.78
N ASP A 238 -10.93 3.92 -21.06
CA ASP A 238 -10.15 5.17 -21.06
C ASP A 238 -8.82 4.99 -20.31
N ALA A 239 -8.82 4.23 -19.22
CA ALA A 239 -7.61 3.88 -18.49
C ALA A 239 -6.64 3.04 -19.34
N THR A 240 -7.16 2.01 -20.02
CA THR A 240 -6.37 1.15 -20.92
C THR A 240 -5.81 1.94 -22.09
N ARG A 241 -6.62 2.81 -22.69
CA ARG A 241 -6.19 3.68 -23.81
C ARG A 241 -5.09 4.66 -23.37
N ALA A 242 -5.23 5.27 -22.19
CA ALA A 242 -4.24 6.18 -21.64
C ALA A 242 -2.91 5.47 -21.34
N ALA A 243 -2.97 4.26 -20.74
CA ALA A 243 -1.78 3.45 -20.47
C ALA A 243 -1.07 3.03 -21.78
N SER A 244 -1.83 2.59 -22.79
CA SER A 244 -1.30 2.23 -24.11
C SER A 244 -0.58 3.40 -24.80
N HIS A 245 -1.19 4.59 -24.78
CA HIS A 245 -0.58 5.81 -25.33
C HIS A 245 0.68 6.24 -24.56
N GLN A 246 0.73 6.03 -23.25
CA GLN A 246 1.91 6.36 -22.47
C GLN A 246 3.10 5.45 -22.78
N ILE A 247 2.87 4.15 -22.89
CA ILE A 247 3.89 3.17 -23.27
C ILE A 247 4.39 3.44 -24.71
N GLU A 248 3.49 3.71 -25.63
CA GLU A 248 3.82 4.03 -27.00
C GLU A 248 4.66 5.30 -27.12
N ARG A 249 4.33 6.34 -26.37
CA ARG A 249 5.10 7.59 -26.29
C ARG A 249 6.53 7.35 -25.80
N GLN A 250 6.67 6.55 -24.74
CA GLN A 250 7.97 6.21 -24.16
C GLN A 250 8.84 5.45 -25.15
N LEU A 251 8.28 4.42 -25.78
CA LEU A 251 8.98 3.60 -26.77
C LEU A 251 9.47 4.42 -27.98
N ILE A 252 8.62 5.31 -28.51
CA ILE A 252 8.98 6.21 -29.61
C ILE A 252 10.12 7.16 -29.20
N SER A 253 10.08 7.69 -27.98
CA SER A 253 11.14 8.58 -27.46
C SER A 253 12.47 7.87 -27.30
N GLU A 254 12.46 6.65 -26.75
CA GLU A 254 13.67 5.83 -26.56
C GLU A 254 14.33 5.49 -27.91
N VAL A 255 13.53 5.05 -28.90
CA VAL A 255 14.06 4.71 -30.23
C VAL A 255 14.55 5.96 -30.97
N LEU A 256 13.91 7.12 -30.84
CA LEU A 256 14.39 8.36 -31.42
C LEU A 256 15.74 8.79 -30.83
N VAL A 257 15.93 8.63 -29.52
CA VAL A 257 17.22 8.91 -28.89
C VAL A 257 18.28 7.92 -29.38
N ALA A 258 17.96 6.62 -29.43
CA ALA A 258 18.86 5.58 -29.90
C ALA A 258 19.28 5.75 -31.39
N THR A 259 18.37 6.29 -32.22
CA THR A 259 18.64 6.54 -33.65
C THR A 259 19.21 7.94 -33.94
N GLY A 260 19.59 8.69 -32.89
CA GLY A 260 20.15 10.04 -33.02
C GLY A 260 19.19 11.07 -33.67
N GLY A 261 17.87 10.89 -33.47
CA GLY A 261 16.83 11.76 -34.06
C GLY A 261 16.44 11.40 -35.50
N ASN A 262 17.01 10.36 -36.09
CA ASN A 262 16.70 9.95 -37.45
C ASN A 262 15.35 9.24 -37.53
N ARG A 263 14.31 9.99 -37.89
CA ARG A 263 12.91 9.53 -37.96
C ARG A 263 12.66 8.37 -38.91
N LYS A 264 13.41 8.27 -40.02
CA LYS A 264 13.24 7.20 -40.98
C LYS A 264 13.76 5.87 -40.42
N ARG A 265 14.94 5.92 -39.80
CA ARG A 265 15.53 4.77 -39.11
C ARG A 265 14.74 4.34 -37.87
N ALA A 266 14.18 5.32 -37.13
CA ALA A 266 13.30 5.02 -35.99
C ALA A 266 11.99 4.34 -36.44
N ALA A 267 11.41 4.71 -37.59
CA ALA A 267 10.23 4.05 -38.12
C ALA A 267 10.52 2.60 -38.52
N ASP A 268 11.67 2.35 -39.13
CA ASP A 268 12.10 0.99 -39.50
C ASP A 268 12.34 0.12 -38.28
N GLU A 269 12.97 0.65 -37.23
CA GLU A 269 13.24 -0.05 -35.95
C GLU A 269 11.97 -0.37 -35.18
N LEU A 270 11.00 0.54 -35.18
CA LEU A 270 9.66 0.37 -34.60
C LEU A 270 8.74 -0.50 -35.48
N ARG A 271 9.18 -0.92 -36.66
CA ARG A 271 8.39 -1.68 -37.65
C ARG A 271 7.06 -1.03 -38.01
N ILE A 272 7.04 0.30 -38.14
CA ILE A 272 5.88 1.09 -38.54
C ILE A 272 6.22 1.94 -39.78
N SER A 273 5.20 2.33 -40.52
CA SER A 273 5.44 3.22 -41.67
C SER A 273 5.90 4.61 -41.19
N TYR A 274 6.77 5.25 -41.96
CA TYR A 274 7.23 6.62 -41.69
C TYR A 274 6.06 7.62 -41.46
N LYS A 275 4.98 7.46 -42.24
CA LYS A 275 3.76 8.26 -42.12
C LYS A 275 3.06 8.03 -40.79
N ALA A 276 3.03 6.80 -40.29
CA ALA A 276 2.46 6.43 -39.00
C ALA A 276 3.29 7.02 -37.83
N LEU A 277 4.62 6.99 -37.93
CA LEU A 277 5.49 7.62 -36.94
C LEU A 277 5.27 9.14 -36.88
N LEU A 278 5.20 9.83 -38.02
CA LEU A 278 4.93 11.26 -38.04
C LEU A 278 3.57 11.63 -37.45
N TYR A 279 2.55 10.82 -37.70
CA TYR A 279 1.22 11.01 -37.11
C TYR A 279 1.25 10.89 -35.58
N LYS A 280 1.94 9.86 -35.08
CA LYS A 280 2.12 9.63 -33.64
C LYS A 280 2.93 10.74 -32.99
N LEU A 281 4.00 11.21 -33.58
CA LEU A 281 4.79 12.35 -33.11
C LEU A 281 3.96 13.64 -33.06
N LYS A 282 3.08 13.87 -34.03
CA LYS A 282 2.17 15.02 -34.02
C LYS A 282 1.14 14.93 -32.89
N GLN A 283 0.62 13.72 -32.59
CA GLN A 283 -0.27 13.51 -31.44
C GLN A 283 0.45 13.75 -30.11
N ILE A 284 1.69 13.33 -29.98
CA ILE A 284 2.52 13.53 -28.78
C ILE A 284 2.78 15.02 -28.57
N GLY A 285 3.17 15.78 -29.60
CA GLY A 285 3.45 17.23 -29.52
C GLY A 285 2.22 18.11 -29.31
N ALA A 286 1.05 17.67 -29.77
CA ALA A 286 -0.20 18.43 -29.56
C ALA A 286 -0.76 18.33 -28.14
N GLN A 287 -0.33 17.33 -27.37
CA GLN A 287 -0.73 17.19 -25.96
C GLN A 287 0.13 18.01 -24.98
N ASP A 288 1.27 18.52 -25.40
CA ASP A 288 2.17 19.35 -24.59
C ASP A 288 1.90 20.86 -24.72
N GLN A 289 0.93 21.30 -25.57
CA GLN A 289 0.51 22.70 -25.61
C GLN A 289 -0.67 22.95 -24.66
N PRO A 290 -0.58 23.93 -23.71
CA PRO A 290 -1.73 24.32 -22.91
C PRO A 290 -2.81 24.92 -23.86
N ALA A 291 -4.06 24.55 -23.59
CA ALA A 291 -5.21 25.01 -24.36
C ALA A 291 -5.22 26.56 -24.48
N PRO A 292 -5.46 27.14 -25.68
CA PRO A 292 -5.52 28.55 -25.83
C PRO A 292 -6.69 29.12 -25.02
N ASN A 293 -6.38 30.12 -24.22
CA ASN A 293 -7.30 30.85 -23.35
C ASN A 293 -8.37 31.55 -24.23
N ARG A 294 -9.58 30.99 -24.29
CA ARG A 294 -10.75 31.61 -24.90
C ARG A 294 -11.36 32.62 -23.93
N ASN A 295 -10.73 33.76 -23.75
CA ASN A 295 -11.35 34.97 -23.24
C ASN A 295 -10.76 36.16 -23.97
N GLY A 296 -11.27 36.40 -25.15
CA GLY A 296 -11.10 37.62 -25.90
C GLY A 296 -12.48 38.29 -26.01
N VAL A 297 -12.76 39.19 -25.08
CA VAL A 297 -13.81 40.20 -25.22
C VAL A 297 -13.31 41.16 -26.25
N ALA A 298 -14.00 41.31 -27.36
CA ALA A 298 -13.82 42.39 -28.32
C ALA A 298 -14.76 43.55 -27.98
N PRO A 299 -14.41 44.81 -28.36
CA PRO A 299 -15.03 46.04 -27.91
C PRO A 299 -16.43 46.26 -28.47
#